data_59d24935f15c9a86a7187beda741fa82
#
_entry.id   59d24935f15c9a86a7187beda741fa82
#
_cell.length_a   1.000
_cell.length_b   1.000
_cell.length_c   1.000
_cell.angle_alpha   90.00
_cell.angle_beta   90.00
_cell.angle_gamma   90.00
#
_symmetry.space_group_name_H-M   'P 1'
#
loop_
_entity.id
_entity.type
_entity.pdbx_description
1 polymer ?
#
loop_
_entity_poly.entity_id
_entity_poly.type
_entity_poly.pdbx_seq_one_letter_code
_entity_poly.pdbx_strand_id
1 'polypeptide(L)'
;MSPGAADPMEDGLHFRRSARNRSTLITLAVIWLVLLTLLLFLEAAWWIIAFLGAFTLPALWDVVRDTQSGLELSAYTLSWFTGRRSAEIALEDIDHMRLDTRLDFSVRATAVLKTGRKIRLPFECTPPHQAFEDALTAQGLKVRRTHFQLRQ
;
A
#
# COMPACT_ATOMS: atom_id res chain seq x y z
N MET A 1 -42.16 -0.93 4.25
CA MET A 1 -40.78 -1.38 4.05
C MET A 1 -39.98 -0.19 3.49
N SER A 2 -39.38 0.59 4.35
CA SER A 2 -38.51 1.68 3.92
C SER A 2 -37.13 1.11 3.64
N PRO A 3 -36.50 1.38 2.48
CA PRO A 3 -35.09 1.08 2.29
C PRO A 3 -34.33 1.98 3.26
N GLY A 4 -33.49 1.35 4.09
CA GLY A 4 -32.69 2.02 5.11
C GLY A 4 -31.91 3.15 4.50
N ALA A 5 -32.12 4.33 5.06
CA ALA A 5 -31.26 5.48 4.84
C ALA A 5 -29.82 5.03 5.21
N ALA A 6 -28.95 5.04 4.23
CA ALA A 6 -27.53 4.92 4.47
C ALA A 6 -27.14 6.07 5.42
N ASP A 7 -26.63 5.70 6.57
CA ASP A 7 -26.19 6.63 7.60
C ASP A 7 -25.04 7.44 7.00
N PRO A 8 -25.13 8.77 6.86
CA PRO A 8 -24.07 9.59 6.24
C PRO A 8 -22.80 9.70 7.10
N MET A 9 -22.71 8.94 8.21
CA MET A 9 -21.56 8.95 9.13
C MET A 9 -20.53 7.84 8.89
N GLU A 10 -20.70 7.00 7.87
CA GLU A 10 -19.74 5.93 7.55
C GLU A 10 -18.83 6.25 6.35
N ASP A 11 -18.69 7.49 5.94
CA ASP A 11 -17.73 7.89 4.91
C ASP A 11 -16.29 7.89 5.45
N GLY A 12 -15.86 6.74 5.97
CA GLY A 12 -14.47 6.44 6.24
C GLY A 12 -13.71 6.14 4.95
N LEU A 13 -12.46 6.57 4.85
CA LEU A 13 -11.60 6.19 3.74
C LEU A 13 -11.23 4.71 3.86
N HIS A 14 -11.75 3.89 2.95
CA HIS A 14 -11.38 2.48 2.84
C HIS A 14 -10.44 2.31 1.64
N PHE A 15 -9.18 1.98 1.92
CA PHE A 15 -8.20 1.69 0.89
C PHE A 15 -7.74 0.24 1.01
N ARG A 16 -7.87 -0.53 -0.08
CA ARG A 16 -7.40 -1.91 -0.17
C ARG A 16 -6.51 -2.08 -1.39
N ARG A 17 -5.41 -2.75 -1.19
CA ARG A 17 -4.48 -3.14 -2.24
C ARG A 17 -4.23 -4.65 -2.14
N SER A 18 -4.41 -5.34 -3.25
CA SER A 18 -4.11 -6.77 -3.37
C SER A 18 -2.83 -6.96 -4.17
N ALA A 19 -1.98 -7.91 -3.78
CA ALA A 19 -0.83 -8.34 -4.56
C ALA A 19 -1.27 -8.97 -5.90
N ARG A 20 -2.51 -9.44 -5.98
CA ARG A 20 -3.14 -10.03 -7.15
C ARG A 20 -3.66 -8.99 -8.14
N ASN A 21 -2.89 -7.93 -8.37
CA ASN A 21 -3.27 -6.91 -9.34
C ASN A 21 -3.14 -7.46 -10.77
N ARG A 22 -4.09 -7.10 -11.64
CA ARG A 22 -4.07 -7.47 -13.08
C ARG A 22 -2.73 -7.14 -13.74
N SER A 23 -2.14 -6.01 -13.38
CA SER A 23 -0.82 -5.60 -13.88
C SER A 23 0.28 -6.61 -13.51
N THR A 24 0.32 -7.09 -12.27
CA THR A 24 1.31 -8.09 -11.82
C THR A 24 1.14 -9.41 -12.56
N LEU A 25 -0.12 -9.86 -12.75
CA LEU A 25 -0.41 -11.08 -13.48
C LEU A 25 0.00 -10.98 -14.96
N ILE A 26 -0.30 -9.85 -15.60
CA ILE A 26 0.09 -9.60 -17.00
C ILE A 26 1.62 -9.58 -17.13
N THR A 27 2.32 -8.88 -16.23
CA THR A 27 3.79 -8.82 -16.24
C THR A 27 4.41 -10.21 -16.08
N LEU A 28 3.91 -11.02 -15.13
CA LEU A 28 4.35 -12.41 -14.96
C LEU A 28 4.09 -13.25 -16.22
N ALA A 29 2.89 -13.13 -16.80
CA ALA A 29 2.54 -13.86 -18.02
C ALA A 29 3.45 -13.48 -19.20
N VAL A 30 3.77 -12.19 -19.36
CA VAL A 30 4.70 -11.72 -20.40
C VAL A 30 6.10 -12.26 -20.18
N ILE A 31 6.61 -12.23 -18.94
CA ILE A 31 7.94 -12.79 -18.62
C ILE A 31 8.01 -14.28 -18.99
N TRP A 32 7.01 -15.06 -18.58
CA TRP A 32 6.97 -16.50 -18.88
C TRP A 32 6.81 -16.77 -20.37
N LEU A 33 6.04 -15.95 -21.09
CA LEU A 33 5.92 -16.06 -22.55
C LEU A 33 7.27 -15.81 -23.24
N VAL A 34 8.00 -14.78 -22.82
CA VAL A 34 9.33 -14.46 -23.34
C VAL A 34 10.31 -15.60 -23.04
N LEU A 35 10.32 -16.14 -21.84
CA LEU A 35 11.18 -17.28 -21.46
C LEU A 35 10.87 -18.52 -22.30
N LEU A 36 9.59 -18.80 -22.53
CA LEU A 36 9.16 -19.92 -23.38
C LEU A 36 9.58 -19.72 -24.84
N THR A 37 9.45 -18.51 -25.37
CA THR A 37 9.89 -18.16 -26.73
C THR A 37 11.40 -18.34 -26.86
N LEU A 38 12.18 -17.89 -25.90
CA LEU A 38 13.64 -18.09 -25.88
C LEU A 38 14.02 -19.57 -25.88
N LEU A 39 13.30 -20.38 -25.09
CA LEU A 39 13.53 -21.82 -25.03
C LEU A 39 13.26 -22.52 -26.38
N LEU A 40 12.13 -22.17 -27.01
CA LEU A 40 11.67 -22.87 -28.22
C LEU A 40 12.38 -22.40 -29.51
N PHE A 41 12.71 -21.12 -29.63
CA PHE A 41 13.22 -20.54 -30.88
C PHE A 41 14.74 -20.32 -30.90
N LEU A 42 15.36 -20.09 -29.75
CA LEU A 42 16.80 -19.81 -29.65
C LEU A 42 17.61 -21.00 -29.10
N GLU A 43 16.96 -22.16 -28.87
CA GLU A 43 17.63 -23.33 -28.28
C GLU A 43 18.45 -22.95 -27.01
N ALA A 44 17.95 -21.93 -26.26
CA ALA A 44 18.64 -21.44 -25.09
C ALA A 44 18.87 -22.58 -24.08
N ALA A 45 20.03 -22.59 -23.47
CA ALA A 45 20.36 -23.61 -22.49
C ALA A 45 19.31 -23.64 -21.37
N TRP A 46 18.66 -24.76 -21.16
CA TRP A 46 17.54 -24.96 -20.23
C TRP A 46 17.86 -24.48 -18.81
N TRP A 47 19.10 -24.57 -18.38
CA TRP A 47 19.54 -24.13 -17.06
C TRP A 47 19.49 -22.58 -16.90
N ILE A 48 19.72 -21.81 -17.98
CA ILE A 48 19.58 -20.35 -17.97
C ILE A 48 18.12 -19.98 -17.79
N ILE A 49 17.23 -20.66 -18.49
CA ILE A 49 15.79 -20.45 -18.38
C ILE A 49 15.31 -20.81 -16.97
N ALA A 50 15.77 -21.93 -16.40
CA ALA A 50 15.46 -22.33 -15.04
C ALA A 50 15.96 -21.30 -14.01
N PHE A 51 17.16 -20.76 -14.20
CA PHE A 51 17.73 -19.74 -13.35
C PHE A 51 16.92 -18.43 -13.40
N LEU A 52 16.61 -17.94 -14.60
CA LEU A 52 15.77 -16.75 -14.78
C LEU A 52 14.35 -16.95 -14.24
N GLY A 53 13.76 -18.12 -14.48
CA GLY A 53 12.45 -18.47 -13.93
C GLY A 53 12.44 -18.50 -12.39
N ALA A 54 13.56 -18.93 -11.76
CA ALA A 54 13.67 -18.93 -10.31
C ALA A 54 13.55 -17.53 -9.69
N PHE A 55 13.99 -16.48 -10.38
CA PHE A 55 13.80 -15.10 -9.93
C PHE A 55 12.34 -14.65 -9.89
N THR A 56 11.46 -15.31 -10.62
CA THR A 56 10.02 -15.01 -10.61
C THR A 56 9.28 -15.71 -9.46
N LEU A 57 9.92 -16.68 -8.78
CA LEU A 57 9.30 -17.45 -7.70
C LEU A 57 8.80 -16.59 -6.54
N PRO A 58 9.54 -15.56 -6.03
CA PRO A 58 9.03 -14.70 -4.98
C PRO A 58 7.77 -13.95 -5.40
N ALA A 59 7.74 -13.42 -6.63
CA ALA A 59 6.58 -12.72 -7.16
C ALA A 59 5.38 -13.66 -7.35
N LEU A 60 5.62 -14.88 -7.83
CA LEU A 60 4.59 -15.90 -7.94
C LEU A 60 4.04 -16.30 -6.58
N TRP A 61 4.92 -16.42 -5.58
CA TRP A 61 4.53 -16.71 -4.20
C TRP A 61 3.63 -15.63 -3.60
N ASP A 62 3.94 -14.35 -3.83
CA ASP A 62 3.12 -13.22 -3.38
C ASP A 62 1.75 -13.21 -4.05
N VAL A 63 1.69 -13.54 -5.35
CA VAL A 63 0.42 -13.67 -6.08
C VAL A 63 -0.41 -14.83 -5.55
N VAL A 64 0.22 -15.99 -5.26
CA VAL A 64 -0.49 -17.17 -4.73
C VAL A 64 -1.02 -16.90 -3.32
N ARG A 65 -0.23 -16.23 -2.48
CA ARG A 65 -0.64 -15.87 -1.10
C ARG A 65 -1.67 -14.76 -1.04
N ASP A 66 -1.87 -14.02 -2.13
CA ASP A 66 -2.78 -12.86 -2.22
C ASP A 66 -2.66 -11.97 -0.99
N THR A 67 -1.44 -11.51 -0.72
CA THR A 67 -1.16 -10.65 0.43
C THR A 67 -1.92 -9.34 0.27
N GLN A 68 -3.00 -9.21 0.99
CA GLN A 68 -3.81 -8.00 0.99
C GLN A 68 -3.23 -7.01 2.00
N SER A 69 -3.21 -5.76 1.61
CA SER A 69 -2.91 -4.64 2.49
C SER A 69 -3.98 -3.58 2.34
N GLY A 70 -4.26 -2.89 3.41
CA GLY A 70 -5.26 -1.83 3.39
C GLY A 70 -5.17 -0.90 4.58
N LEU A 71 -5.85 0.22 4.43
CA LEU A 71 -6.01 1.23 5.46
C LEU A 71 -7.48 1.61 5.51
N GLU A 72 -7.98 1.71 6.72
CA GLU A 72 -9.33 2.15 7.02
C GLU A 72 -9.23 3.33 7.99
N LEU A 73 -9.77 4.46 7.58
CA LEU A 73 -9.90 5.66 8.39
C LEU A 73 -11.37 5.85 8.72
N SER A 74 -11.76 5.56 9.93
CA SER A 74 -13.11 5.83 10.44
C SER A 74 -13.16 7.14 11.22
N ALA A 75 -14.33 7.50 11.74
CA ALA A 75 -14.50 8.72 12.53
C ALA A 75 -13.68 8.75 13.83
N TYR A 76 -13.29 7.57 14.35
CA TYR A 76 -12.63 7.45 15.66
C TYR A 76 -11.30 6.74 15.62
N THR A 77 -11.03 5.96 14.58
CA THR A 77 -9.86 5.07 14.52
C THR A 77 -9.20 5.11 13.15
N LEU A 78 -7.87 4.99 13.18
CA LEU A 78 -7.04 4.73 12.02
C LEU A 78 -6.51 3.29 12.15
N SER A 79 -6.99 2.40 11.31
CA SER A 79 -6.55 1.01 11.27
C SER A 79 -5.88 0.68 9.94
N TRP A 80 -4.89 -0.20 9.98
CA TRP A 80 -4.25 -0.72 8.78
C TRP A 80 -3.87 -2.17 8.96
N PHE A 81 -3.78 -2.87 7.86
CA PHE A 81 -3.35 -4.26 7.83
C PHE A 81 -2.43 -4.53 6.64
N THR A 82 -1.48 -5.44 6.86
CA THR A 82 -0.58 -5.97 5.82
C THR A 82 -0.46 -7.46 6.02
N GLY A 83 -1.09 -8.24 5.15
CA GLY A 83 -1.17 -9.68 5.31
C GLY A 83 -1.85 -10.06 6.63
N ARG A 84 -1.07 -10.66 7.54
CA ARG A 84 -1.56 -11.10 8.87
C ARG A 84 -1.32 -10.08 9.99
N ARG A 85 -0.66 -8.98 9.70
CA ARG A 85 -0.36 -7.94 10.69
C ARG A 85 -1.38 -6.83 10.55
N SER A 86 -2.02 -6.49 11.65
CA SER A 86 -2.92 -5.35 11.74
C SER A 86 -2.52 -4.49 12.93
N ALA A 87 -2.81 -3.21 12.84
CA ALA A 87 -2.67 -2.28 13.92
C ALA A 87 -3.76 -1.23 13.82
N GLU A 88 -4.15 -0.68 14.96
CA GLU A 88 -5.18 0.31 15.11
C GLU A 88 -4.72 1.37 16.10
N ILE A 89 -5.07 2.63 15.82
CA ILE A 89 -4.79 3.77 16.68
C ILE A 89 -6.06 4.61 16.76
N ALA A 90 -6.44 5.03 17.96
CA ALA A 90 -7.50 5.99 18.15
C ALA A 90 -7.08 7.36 17.61
N LEU A 91 -7.95 8.05 16.87
CA LEU A 91 -7.65 9.38 16.32
C LEU A 91 -7.37 10.41 17.41
N GLU A 92 -8.02 10.25 18.56
CA GLU A 92 -7.80 11.12 19.73
C GLU A 92 -6.38 11.05 20.29
N ASP A 93 -5.66 9.93 20.09
CA ASP A 93 -4.28 9.77 20.52
C ASP A 93 -3.27 10.36 19.56
N ILE A 94 -3.69 10.71 18.33
CA ILE A 94 -2.85 11.28 17.30
C ILE A 94 -2.75 12.78 17.49
N ASP A 95 -1.53 13.31 17.65
CA ASP A 95 -1.27 14.75 17.67
C ASP A 95 -1.31 15.33 16.25
N HIS A 96 -0.56 14.69 15.34
CA HIS A 96 -0.55 15.04 13.92
C HIS A 96 -0.06 13.90 13.04
N MET A 97 -0.46 13.94 11.78
CA MET A 97 0.08 13.05 10.74
C MET A 97 1.20 13.76 9.99
N ARG A 98 2.32 13.09 9.85
CA ARG A 98 3.47 13.59 9.11
C ARG A 98 3.58 12.83 7.79
N LEU A 99 3.57 13.58 6.68
CA LEU A 99 3.75 13.07 5.33
C LEU A 99 5.09 13.55 4.78
N ASP A 100 6.06 12.65 4.72
CA ASP A 100 7.41 12.96 4.21
C ASP A 100 7.51 12.51 2.76
N THR A 101 7.69 13.45 1.84
CA THR A 101 7.98 13.15 0.43
C THR A 101 9.46 12.87 0.27
N ARG A 102 9.79 11.71 -0.30
CA ARG A 102 11.15 11.27 -0.59
C ARG A 102 11.61 11.73 -1.98
N LEU A 103 12.90 11.53 -2.28
CA LEU A 103 13.51 11.83 -3.58
C LEU A 103 12.92 11.00 -4.73
N ASP A 104 12.42 9.82 -4.44
CA ASP A 104 11.73 8.92 -5.38
C ASP A 104 10.23 9.23 -5.55
N PHE A 105 9.80 10.41 -5.06
CA PHE A 105 8.40 10.86 -5.02
C PHE A 105 7.45 9.98 -4.19
N SER A 106 7.97 8.97 -3.50
CA SER A 106 7.16 8.21 -2.55
C SER A 106 6.83 9.05 -1.33
N VAL A 107 5.61 8.89 -0.79
CA VAL A 107 5.18 9.58 0.42
C VAL A 107 5.15 8.57 1.57
N ARG A 108 5.87 8.90 2.62
CA ARG A 108 5.87 8.12 3.86
C ARG A 108 4.95 8.78 4.87
N ALA A 109 3.94 8.03 5.31
CA ALA A 109 3.04 8.45 6.37
C ALA A 109 3.56 7.99 7.74
N THR A 110 3.53 8.89 8.70
CA THR A 110 3.91 8.63 10.09
C THR A 110 2.89 9.28 11.02
N ALA A 111 2.24 8.51 11.86
CA ALA A 111 1.40 9.01 12.93
C ALA A 111 2.28 9.42 14.12
N VAL A 112 2.17 10.66 14.55
CA VAL A 112 2.83 11.18 15.74
C VAL A 112 1.77 11.26 16.84
N LEU A 113 1.94 10.46 17.88
CA LEU A 113 1.02 10.43 19.01
C LEU A 113 1.27 11.60 19.95
N LYS A 114 0.28 11.97 20.74
CA LYS A 114 0.38 12.98 21.82
C LYS A 114 1.46 12.64 22.85
N THR A 115 1.77 11.35 23.00
CA THR A 115 2.87 10.86 23.84
C THR A 115 4.27 11.09 23.25
N GLY A 116 4.36 11.61 22.01
CA GLY A 116 5.62 11.77 21.27
C GLY A 116 6.07 10.51 20.52
N ARG A 117 5.38 9.39 20.69
CA ARG A 117 5.67 8.15 19.95
C ARG A 117 5.32 8.30 18.47
N LYS A 118 6.22 7.83 17.62
CA LYS A 118 6.05 7.87 16.17
C LYS A 118 5.77 6.45 15.64
N ILE A 119 4.65 6.29 14.94
CA ILE A 119 4.25 5.03 14.34
C ILE A 119 4.24 5.21 12.83
N ARG A 120 5.08 4.45 12.13
CA ARG A 120 5.15 4.48 10.66
C ARG A 120 4.10 3.56 10.08
N LEU A 121 3.35 4.08 9.12
CA LEU A 121 2.44 3.26 8.31
C LEU A 121 3.24 2.54 7.23
N PRO A 122 2.95 1.25 6.99
CA PRO A 122 3.53 0.53 5.86
C PRO A 122 3.13 1.19 4.54
N PHE A 123 4.08 1.27 3.62
CA PHE A 123 3.84 1.91 2.31
C PHE A 123 2.73 1.20 1.52
N GLU A 124 2.63 -0.12 1.65
CA GLU A 124 1.64 -0.96 0.97
C GLU A 124 0.21 -0.63 1.38
N CYS A 125 0.02 -0.10 2.61
CA CYS A 125 -1.30 0.28 3.15
C CYS A 125 -1.65 1.73 2.84
N THR A 126 -0.68 2.56 2.43
CA THR A 126 -0.89 4.00 2.30
C THR A 126 -1.60 4.31 0.98
N PRO A 127 -2.78 4.96 1.00
CA PRO A 127 -3.47 5.43 -0.20
C PRO A 127 -2.66 6.48 -0.97
N PRO A 128 -3.11 6.86 -2.19
CA PRO A 128 -2.56 8.02 -2.88
C PRO A 128 -2.57 9.25 -1.95
N HIS A 129 -1.45 9.96 -1.90
CA HIS A 129 -1.18 10.98 -0.87
C HIS A 129 -2.23 12.09 -0.80
N GLN A 130 -2.80 12.53 -1.92
CA GLN A 130 -3.83 13.57 -1.94
C GLN A 130 -5.13 13.09 -1.28
N ALA A 131 -5.64 11.94 -1.71
CA ALA A 131 -6.86 11.37 -1.14
C ALA A 131 -6.72 11.07 0.36
N PHE A 132 -5.52 10.65 0.77
CA PHE A 132 -5.25 10.38 2.18
C PHE A 132 -5.18 11.67 3.01
N GLU A 133 -4.52 12.71 2.50
CA GLU A 133 -4.45 14.02 3.15
C GLU A 133 -5.83 14.66 3.30
N ASP A 134 -6.65 14.61 2.24
CA ASP A 134 -8.01 15.13 2.25
C ASP A 134 -8.89 14.40 3.28
N ALA A 135 -8.78 13.07 3.34
CA ALA A 135 -9.51 12.26 4.30
C ALA A 135 -9.09 12.53 5.75
N LEU A 136 -7.78 12.65 6.01
CA LEU A 136 -7.26 13.00 7.35
C LEU A 136 -7.72 14.37 7.78
N THR A 137 -7.71 15.35 6.88
CA THR A 137 -8.15 16.71 7.14
C THR A 137 -9.67 16.76 7.39
N ALA A 138 -10.44 15.98 6.65
CA ALA A 138 -11.88 15.86 6.86
C ALA A 138 -12.23 15.30 8.26
N GLN A 139 -11.37 14.43 8.80
CA GLN A 139 -11.49 13.90 10.16
C GLN A 139 -10.88 14.85 11.24
N GLY A 140 -10.48 16.07 10.86
CA GLY A 140 -9.95 17.07 11.78
C GLY A 140 -8.50 16.84 12.25
N LEU A 141 -7.78 15.91 11.63
CA LEU A 141 -6.37 15.66 11.96
C LEU A 141 -5.47 16.72 11.31
N LYS A 142 -4.49 17.17 12.07
CA LYS A 142 -3.45 18.06 11.55
C LYS A 142 -2.49 17.24 10.68
N VAL A 143 -2.33 17.65 9.42
CA VAL A 143 -1.38 17.04 8.50
C VAL A 143 -0.19 17.97 8.33
N ARG A 144 1.01 17.47 8.63
CA ARG A 144 2.28 18.17 8.37
C ARG A 144 2.97 17.53 7.18
N ARG A 145 3.10 18.30 6.11
CA ARG A 145 3.83 17.89 4.91
C ARG A 145 5.25 18.40 4.98
N THR A 146 6.21 17.50 4.93
CA THR A 146 7.63 17.85 4.84
C THR A 146 8.09 17.54 3.42
N HIS A 147 8.37 18.61 2.67
CA HIS A 147 9.07 18.48 1.40
C HIS A 147 10.56 18.38 1.70
N PHE A 148 11.27 17.59 0.91
CA PHE A 148 12.72 17.49 1.01
C PHE A 148 13.32 18.88 0.73
N GLN A 149 13.80 19.54 1.79
CA GLN A 149 14.66 20.71 1.65
C GLN A 149 16.10 20.22 1.70
N LEU A 150 16.79 20.34 0.57
CA LEU A 150 18.25 20.33 0.56
C LEU A 150 18.69 21.50 1.44
N ARG A 151 19.10 21.20 2.66
CA ARG A 151 19.70 22.17 3.54
C ARG A 151 21.02 22.60 2.91
N GLN A 152 21.05 23.81 2.36
CA GLN A 152 22.31 24.49 2.04
C GLN A 152 23.03 24.82 3.33
#